data_7315a33316a1dee5b25932261d5cdef1
#
_entry.id   7315a33316a1dee5b25932261d5cdef1
#
_cell.length_a   1.000
_cell.length_b   1.000
_cell.length_c   1.000
_cell.angle_alpha   90.00
_cell.angle_beta   90.00
_cell.angle_gamma   90.00
#
_symmetry.space_group_name_H-M   'P 1'
#
loop_
_entity.id
_entity.type
_entity.pdbx_description
1 polymer ?
#
loop_
_entity_poly.entity_id
_entity_poly.type
_entity_poly.pdbx_seq_one_letter_code
_entity_poly.pdbx_strand_id
1 'polypeptide(L)'
;MKGKTVHELKPGDHAEFSKTLSESDVYLFAGITGDFNPAHVNEHYAQGTFFKTRIAHGMLAASFISTVMATSLPGPGTIYIKQDLRFLAPLYINDTVTASVEILEADLEKNRVLLKTQCKNQEGTLLVDGQALVSPPK
;
A
#
# COMPACT_ATOMS: atom_id res chain seq x y z
N MET A 1 20.72 -1.50 -8.30
CA MET A 1 20.21 -0.16 -7.98
C MET A 1 20.19 0.02 -6.46
N LYS A 2 20.58 1.15 -5.98
CA LYS A 2 20.64 1.44 -4.55
C LYS A 2 19.62 2.53 -4.20
N GLY A 3 18.93 2.37 -3.09
CA GLY A 3 18.02 3.39 -2.58
C GLY A 3 18.75 4.57 -1.95
N LYS A 4 17.99 5.57 -1.56
CA LYS A 4 18.51 6.79 -0.91
C LYS A 4 18.84 6.53 0.56
N THR A 5 19.99 7.05 0.98
CA THR A 5 20.36 7.03 2.40
C THR A 5 19.58 8.07 3.18
N VAL A 6 19.60 7.98 4.50
CA VAL A 6 18.89 8.93 5.36
C VAL A 6 19.35 10.37 5.15
N HIS A 7 20.60 10.57 4.75
CA HIS A 7 21.17 11.90 4.46
C HIS A 7 20.63 12.53 3.19
N GLU A 8 20.11 11.71 2.28
CA GLU A 8 19.55 12.15 1.00
C GLU A 8 18.03 12.37 1.05
N LEU A 9 17.41 12.09 2.19
CA LEU A 9 15.95 12.14 2.37
C LEU A 9 15.54 13.36 3.17
N LYS A 10 14.50 14.05 2.71
CA LYS A 10 14.00 15.27 3.33
C LYS A 10 12.49 15.20 3.53
N PRO A 11 11.95 15.84 4.59
CA PRO A 11 10.50 16.02 4.71
C PRO A 11 9.91 16.64 3.44
N GLY A 12 8.80 16.08 2.98
CA GLY A 12 8.14 16.49 1.74
C GLY A 12 8.54 15.69 0.50
N ASP A 13 9.65 14.95 0.53
CA ASP A 13 9.96 14.01 -0.56
C ASP A 13 8.85 12.99 -0.66
N HIS A 14 8.41 12.68 -1.88
CA HIS A 14 7.29 11.78 -2.10
C HIS A 14 7.50 10.90 -3.33
N ALA A 15 6.77 9.80 -3.39
CA ALA A 15 6.71 8.91 -4.54
C ALA A 15 5.37 8.18 -4.54
N GLU A 16 5.01 7.66 -5.70
CA GLU A 16 3.76 6.91 -5.83
C GLU A 16 3.89 5.81 -6.87
N PHE A 17 2.94 4.88 -6.82
CA PHE A 17 2.81 3.76 -7.74
C PHE A 17 1.33 3.51 -7.97
N SER A 18 0.94 3.31 -9.22
CA SER A 18 -0.45 3.03 -9.59
C SER A 18 -0.57 1.70 -10.30
N LYS A 19 -1.65 0.97 -10.00
CA LYS A 19 -1.97 -0.28 -10.65
C LYS A 19 -3.48 -0.46 -10.70
N THR A 20 -4.00 -0.89 -11.85
CA THR A 20 -5.38 -1.34 -11.97
C THR A 20 -5.47 -2.79 -11.49
N LEU A 21 -6.36 -3.04 -10.53
CA LEU A 21 -6.55 -4.37 -9.96
C LEU A 21 -7.45 -5.21 -10.85
N SER A 22 -6.92 -6.35 -11.30
CA SER A 22 -7.68 -7.34 -12.03
C SER A 22 -8.28 -8.39 -11.09
N GLU A 23 -9.25 -9.15 -11.60
CA GLU A 23 -9.76 -10.34 -10.91
C GLU A 23 -8.63 -11.32 -10.60
N SER A 24 -7.69 -11.49 -11.55
CA SER A 24 -6.53 -12.35 -11.37
C SER A 24 -5.66 -11.91 -10.20
N ASP A 25 -5.48 -10.63 -10.01
CA ASP A 25 -4.69 -10.09 -8.88
C ASP A 25 -5.33 -10.47 -7.55
N VAL A 26 -6.64 -10.37 -7.45
CA VAL A 26 -7.38 -10.73 -6.23
C VAL A 26 -7.27 -12.23 -5.94
N TYR A 27 -7.45 -13.07 -6.95
CA TYR A 27 -7.36 -14.51 -6.78
C TYR A 27 -5.94 -14.98 -6.46
N LEU A 28 -4.95 -14.34 -7.07
CA LEU A 28 -3.55 -14.63 -6.78
C LEU A 28 -3.20 -14.27 -5.33
N PHE A 29 -3.66 -13.11 -4.86
CA PHE A 29 -3.46 -12.70 -3.47
C PHE A 29 -4.17 -13.64 -2.49
N ALA A 30 -5.40 -14.05 -2.80
CA ALA A 30 -6.12 -15.05 -2.01
C ALA A 30 -5.35 -16.37 -1.94
N GLY A 31 -4.78 -16.81 -3.05
CA GLY A 31 -3.98 -18.04 -3.12
C GLY A 31 -2.69 -17.96 -2.31
N ILE A 32 -2.02 -16.82 -2.34
CA ILE A 32 -0.77 -16.60 -1.62
C ILE A 32 -1.00 -16.52 -0.11
N THR A 33 -2.04 -15.82 0.31
CA THR A 33 -2.30 -15.56 1.74
C THR A 33 -3.18 -16.60 2.42
N GLY A 34 -3.95 -17.36 1.63
CA GLY A 34 -4.98 -18.27 2.16
C GLY A 34 -6.28 -17.57 2.51
N ASP A 35 -6.42 -16.27 2.21
CA ASP A 35 -7.63 -15.50 2.51
C ASP A 35 -8.65 -15.65 1.38
N PHE A 36 -9.42 -16.73 1.43
CA PHE A 36 -10.51 -17.04 0.51
C PHE A 36 -11.87 -16.58 1.06
N ASN A 37 -11.90 -15.48 1.80
CA ASN A 37 -13.17 -14.89 2.22
C ASN A 37 -14.08 -14.73 0.99
N PRO A 38 -15.30 -15.28 1.01
CA PRO A 38 -16.18 -15.25 -0.16
C PRO A 38 -16.52 -13.83 -0.66
N ALA A 39 -16.35 -12.82 0.18
CA ALA A 39 -16.49 -11.42 -0.27
C ALA A 39 -15.49 -11.05 -1.36
N HIS A 40 -14.38 -11.77 -1.48
CA HIS A 40 -13.35 -11.53 -2.49
C HIS A 40 -13.43 -12.46 -3.70
N VAL A 41 -13.92 -13.68 -3.52
CA VAL A 41 -13.82 -14.74 -4.54
C VAL A 41 -15.15 -15.29 -5.03
N ASN A 42 -16.28 -14.91 -4.42
CA ASN A 42 -17.59 -15.44 -4.76
C ASN A 42 -18.57 -14.31 -5.04
N GLU A 43 -18.82 -14.02 -6.33
CA GLU A 43 -19.70 -12.93 -6.74
C GLU A 43 -21.14 -13.12 -6.24
N HIS A 44 -21.66 -14.34 -6.27
CA HIS A 44 -23.02 -14.62 -5.78
C HIS A 44 -23.14 -14.26 -4.30
N TYR A 45 -22.16 -14.65 -3.50
CA TYR A 45 -22.12 -14.26 -2.08
C TYR A 45 -21.99 -12.75 -1.92
N ALA A 46 -21.07 -12.14 -2.66
CA ALA A 46 -20.76 -10.71 -2.53
C ALA A 46 -21.93 -9.82 -2.90
N GLN A 47 -22.79 -10.24 -3.83
CA GLN A 47 -24.00 -9.51 -4.21
C GLN A 47 -24.96 -9.35 -3.03
N GLY A 48 -24.96 -10.29 -2.10
CA GLY A 48 -25.79 -10.23 -0.89
C GLY A 48 -25.18 -9.39 0.23
N THR A 49 -23.96 -8.86 0.07
CA THR A 49 -23.28 -8.05 1.08
C THR A 49 -23.57 -6.57 0.88
N PHE A 50 -23.14 -5.76 1.85
CA PHE A 50 -23.19 -4.31 1.76
C PHE A 50 -22.49 -3.79 0.49
N PHE A 51 -21.46 -4.49 0.02
CA PHE A 51 -20.65 -4.06 -1.12
C PHE A 51 -21.29 -4.32 -2.48
N LYS A 52 -22.26 -5.24 -2.56
CA LYS A 52 -23.06 -5.58 -3.76
C LYS A 52 -22.26 -6.27 -4.88
N THR A 53 -20.98 -6.40 -4.76
CA THR A 53 -20.07 -7.10 -5.68
C THR A 53 -18.80 -7.44 -4.93
N ARG A 54 -17.94 -8.27 -5.54
CA ARG A 54 -16.66 -8.63 -4.92
C ARG A 54 -15.78 -7.41 -4.69
N ILE A 55 -15.12 -7.40 -3.56
CA ILE A 55 -14.12 -6.40 -3.21
C ILE A 55 -12.75 -7.04 -3.13
N ALA A 56 -11.71 -6.25 -3.37
CA ALA A 56 -10.35 -6.70 -3.16
C ALA A 56 -10.01 -6.65 -1.68
N HIS A 57 -9.00 -7.44 -1.28
CA HIS A 57 -8.49 -7.41 0.07
C HIS A 57 -7.90 -6.04 0.38
N GLY A 58 -8.24 -5.47 1.53
CA GLY A 58 -7.63 -4.22 1.97
C GLY A 58 -6.11 -4.31 2.06
N MET A 59 -5.61 -5.45 2.54
CA MET A 59 -4.17 -5.72 2.64
C MET A 59 -3.49 -5.80 1.28
N LEU A 60 -4.20 -6.13 0.20
CA LEU A 60 -3.65 -6.09 -1.15
C LEU A 60 -3.33 -4.64 -1.54
N ALA A 61 -4.25 -3.71 -1.31
CA ALA A 61 -4.00 -2.28 -1.53
C ALA A 61 -2.82 -1.80 -0.67
N ALA A 62 -2.81 -2.16 0.60
CA ALA A 62 -1.72 -1.82 1.53
C ALA A 62 -0.36 -2.34 1.05
N SER A 63 -0.33 -3.50 0.38
CA SER A 63 0.90 -4.07 -0.17
C SER A 63 1.56 -3.16 -1.21
N PHE A 64 0.80 -2.33 -1.89
CA PHE A 64 1.36 -1.36 -2.86
C PHE A 64 2.15 -0.24 -2.18
N ILE A 65 1.87 0.05 -0.92
CA ILE A 65 2.70 0.95 -0.11
C ILE A 65 4.11 0.36 0.01
N SER A 66 4.21 -0.93 0.29
CA SER A 66 5.51 -1.63 0.34
C SER A 66 6.24 -1.53 -1.00
N THR A 67 5.53 -1.64 -2.11
CA THR A 67 6.11 -1.49 -3.44
C THR A 67 6.80 -0.13 -3.59
N VAL A 68 6.11 0.95 -3.23
CA VAL A 68 6.68 2.30 -3.34
C VAL A 68 7.94 2.43 -2.50
N MET A 69 7.89 1.96 -1.25
CA MET A 69 9.03 2.09 -0.34
C MET A 69 10.24 1.26 -0.77
N ALA A 70 10.00 0.07 -1.25
CA ALA A 70 11.08 -0.85 -1.60
C ALA A 70 11.72 -0.53 -2.96
N THR A 71 10.97 0.08 -3.87
CA THR A 71 11.45 0.30 -5.24
C THR A 71 11.69 1.76 -5.59
N SER A 72 11.11 2.70 -4.86
CA SER A 72 11.15 4.14 -5.22
C SER A 72 11.66 5.03 -4.10
N LEU A 73 11.02 5.04 -2.93
CA LEU A 73 11.36 5.99 -1.86
C LEU A 73 11.16 5.37 -0.48
N PRO A 74 12.20 5.10 0.29
CA PRO A 74 13.63 5.36 0.03
C PRO A 74 14.24 4.50 -1.07
N GLY A 75 13.61 3.39 -1.46
CA GLY A 75 14.07 2.52 -2.53
C GLY A 75 14.79 1.27 -2.06
N PRO A 76 15.48 0.57 -2.96
CA PRO A 76 16.12 -0.71 -2.64
C PRO A 76 17.06 -0.63 -1.43
N GLY A 77 16.97 -1.64 -0.57
CA GLY A 77 17.72 -1.69 0.68
C GLY A 77 16.95 -1.17 1.90
N THR A 78 15.76 -0.64 1.69
CA THR A 78 14.88 -0.18 2.79
C THR A 78 14.36 -1.37 3.59
N ILE A 79 14.42 -1.27 4.91
CA ILE A 79 13.88 -2.27 5.82
C ILE A 79 12.61 -1.71 6.46
N TYR A 80 11.51 -2.43 6.30
CA TYR A 80 10.24 -2.09 6.93
C TYR A 80 10.32 -2.42 8.42
N ILE A 81 9.94 -1.47 9.27
CA ILE A 81 9.97 -1.69 10.73
C ILE A 81 8.56 -1.72 11.27
N LYS A 82 7.73 -0.74 10.89
CA LYS A 82 6.39 -0.60 11.45
C LYS A 82 5.46 0.05 10.44
N GLN A 83 4.21 -0.38 10.45
CA GLN A 83 3.15 0.20 9.64
C GLN A 83 1.86 0.19 10.45
N ASP A 84 1.21 1.33 10.60
CA ASP A 84 -0.20 1.35 10.97
C ASP A 84 -1.05 1.59 9.73
N LEU A 85 -2.29 1.10 9.76
CA LEU A 85 -3.22 1.18 8.64
C LEU A 85 -4.63 1.38 9.16
N ARG A 86 -5.37 2.25 8.46
CA ARG A 86 -6.80 2.41 8.61
C ARG A 86 -7.44 2.17 7.25
N PHE A 87 -8.42 1.28 7.21
CA PHE A 87 -9.15 0.92 5.99
C PHE A 87 -10.44 1.73 5.97
N LEU A 88 -10.55 2.67 5.04
CA LEU A 88 -11.58 3.71 5.06
C LEU A 88 -12.66 3.53 4.01
N ALA A 89 -12.38 2.82 2.92
CA ALA A 89 -13.33 2.58 1.84
C ALA A 89 -12.99 1.28 1.12
N PRO A 90 -13.98 0.60 0.51
CA PRO A 90 -13.74 -0.64 -0.21
C PRO A 90 -13.02 -0.39 -1.53
N LEU A 91 -12.24 -1.38 -1.93
CA LEU A 91 -11.55 -1.41 -3.21
C LEU A 91 -12.21 -2.46 -4.08
N TYR A 92 -12.72 -2.07 -5.24
CA TYR A 92 -13.41 -2.98 -6.16
C TYR A 92 -12.47 -3.52 -7.23
N ILE A 93 -12.81 -4.68 -7.77
CA ILE A 93 -12.09 -5.23 -8.94
C ILE A 93 -12.23 -4.23 -10.09
N ASN A 94 -11.15 -4.01 -10.82
CA ASN A 94 -10.96 -3.04 -11.89
C ASN A 94 -10.76 -1.59 -11.42
N ASP A 95 -10.76 -1.33 -10.13
CA ASP A 95 -10.30 -0.03 -9.63
C ASP A 95 -8.79 0.14 -9.88
N THR A 96 -8.38 1.37 -10.11
CA THR A 96 -6.96 1.73 -10.19
C THR A 96 -6.54 2.32 -8.85
N VAL A 97 -5.61 1.66 -8.18
CA VAL A 97 -5.08 2.08 -6.89
C VAL A 97 -3.80 2.85 -7.10
N THR A 98 -3.71 4.02 -6.49
CA THR A 98 -2.46 4.78 -6.38
C THR A 98 -2.01 4.77 -4.92
N ALA A 99 -0.89 4.11 -4.66
CA ALA A 99 -0.23 4.13 -3.36
C ALA A 99 0.80 5.25 -3.35
N SER A 100 0.81 6.06 -2.30
CA SER A 100 1.74 7.17 -2.16
C SER A 100 2.42 7.15 -0.80
N VAL A 101 3.66 7.60 -0.77
CA VAL A 101 4.42 7.81 0.45
C VAL A 101 5.03 9.20 0.44
N GLU A 102 5.07 9.83 1.61
CA GLU A 102 5.67 11.13 1.80
C GLU A 102 6.49 11.13 3.07
N ILE A 103 7.72 11.61 3.01
CA ILE A 103 8.60 11.67 4.17
C ILE A 103 8.12 12.76 5.12
N LEU A 104 7.87 12.40 6.38
CA LEU A 104 7.50 13.32 7.44
C LEU A 104 8.71 13.72 8.28
N GLU A 105 9.56 12.76 8.63
CA GLU A 105 10.73 12.97 9.49
C GLU A 105 11.86 12.03 9.07
N ALA A 106 13.09 12.50 9.15
CA ALA A 106 14.29 11.69 8.95
C ALA A 106 15.20 11.85 10.19
N ASP A 107 15.44 10.74 10.89
CA ASP A 107 16.32 10.69 12.04
C ASP A 107 17.68 10.15 11.59
N LEU A 108 18.62 11.06 11.44
CA LEU A 108 19.99 10.75 10.97
C LEU A 108 20.74 9.84 11.93
N GLU A 109 20.53 10.06 13.22
CA GLU A 109 21.26 9.35 14.27
C GLU A 109 20.86 7.89 14.36
N LYS A 110 19.55 7.64 14.30
CA LYS A 110 18.99 6.28 14.42
C LYS A 110 18.84 5.56 13.09
N ASN A 111 19.07 6.24 11.98
CA ASN A 111 18.80 5.73 10.63
C ASN A 111 17.34 5.29 10.50
N ARG A 112 16.42 6.21 10.76
CA ARG A 112 14.97 5.97 10.71
C ARG A 112 14.29 7.07 9.92
N VAL A 113 13.25 6.69 9.20
CA VAL A 113 12.39 7.61 8.45
C VAL A 113 10.94 7.30 8.76
N LEU A 114 10.19 8.33 9.10
CA LEU A 114 8.75 8.25 9.27
C LEU A 114 8.08 8.77 8.00
N LEU A 115 7.16 7.99 7.45
CA LEU A 115 6.45 8.34 6.22
C LEU A 115 4.94 8.31 6.43
N LYS A 116 4.26 9.26 5.78
CA LYS A 116 2.83 9.22 5.57
C LYS A 116 2.57 8.27 4.40
N THR A 117 1.60 7.37 4.55
CA THR A 117 1.28 6.36 3.53
C THR A 117 -0.21 6.37 3.23
N GLN A 118 -0.57 6.38 1.96
CA GLN A 118 -1.97 6.41 1.53
C GLN A 118 -2.18 5.59 0.27
N CYS A 119 -3.40 5.05 0.14
CA CYS A 119 -3.88 4.48 -1.11
C CYS A 119 -5.20 5.16 -1.49
N LYS A 120 -5.32 5.55 -2.76
CA LYS A 120 -6.52 6.17 -3.32
C LYS A 120 -6.95 5.42 -4.57
N ASN A 121 -8.26 5.45 -4.88
CA ASN A 121 -8.75 4.93 -6.16
C ASN A 121 -8.67 6.00 -7.26
N GLN A 122 -9.15 5.68 -8.45
CA GLN A 122 -9.12 6.57 -9.63
C GLN A 122 -9.96 7.83 -9.45
N GLU A 123 -10.88 7.84 -8.50
CA GLU A 123 -11.74 9.00 -8.20
C GLU A 123 -11.15 9.86 -7.09
N GLY A 124 -9.97 9.51 -6.58
CA GLY A 124 -9.34 10.20 -5.47
C GLY A 124 -9.90 9.85 -4.09
N THR A 125 -10.78 8.84 -4.01
CA THR A 125 -11.30 8.36 -2.72
C THR A 125 -10.17 7.72 -1.93
N LEU A 126 -9.99 8.14 -0.69
CA LEU A 126 -8.98 7.58 0.21
C LEU A 126 -9.44 6.20 0.70
N LEU A 127 -8.70 5.17 0.33
CA LEU A 127 -8.98 3.78 0.65
C LEU A 127 -8.27 3.33 1.93
N VAL A 128 -7.01 3.71 2.04
CA VAL A 128 -6.13 3.31 3.14
C VAL A 128 -5.30 4.52 3.56
N ASP A 129 -5.14 4.70 4.86
CA ASP A 129 -4.34 5.77 5.44
C ASP A 129 -3.52 5.23 6.59
N GLY A 130 -2.31 5.73 6.77
CA GLY A 130 -1.46 5.34 7.87
C GLY A 130 -0.07 5.95 7.83
N GLN A 131 0.79 5.46 8.70
CA GLN A 131 2.18 5.88 8.79
C GLN A 131 3.10 4.67 8.87
N ALA A 132 4.27 4.79 8.28
CA ALA A 132 5.29 3.77 8.29
C ALA A 132 6.57 4.29 8.92
N LEU A 133 7.26 3.40 9.63
CA LEU A 133 8.62 3.62 10.10
C LEU A 133 9.52 2.64 9.36
N VAL A 134 10.55 3.15 8.72
CA VAL A 134 11.49 2.33 7.94
C VAL A 134 12.93 2.70 8.28
N SER A 135 13.84 1.78 7.98
CA SER A 135 15.29 2.03 8.01
C SER A 135 15.78 2.09 6.56
N PRO A 136 16.16 3.26 6.06
CA PRO A 136 16.71 3.36 4.71
C PRO A 136 18.09 2.71 4.62
N PRO A 137 18.59 2.41 3.41
CA PRO A 137 19.93 1.86 3.25
C PRO A 137 21.00 2.83 3.77
N LYS A 138 22.13 2.25 4.22
CA LYS A 138 23.29 3.02 4.70
C LYS A 138 24.25 3.33 3.56
#